data_7213c14e8f182718dcd681ac676cece6
#
_entry.id   7213c14e8f182718dcd681ac676cece6
#
_cell.length_a   1.000
_cell.length_b   1.000
_cell.length_c   1.000
_cell.angle_alpha   90.00
_cell.angle_beta   90.00
_cell.angle_gamma   90.00
#
_symmetry.space_group_name_H-M   'P 1'
#
loop_
_entity.id
_entity.type
_entity.pdbx_description
1 polymer ?
#
loop_
_entity_poly.entity_id
_entity_poly.type
_entity_poly.pdbx_seq_one_letter_code
_entity_poly.pdbx_strand_id
1 'polypeptide(L)'
;WMLNRDVKHITSVDTIYQECDYITIHVPATPDTKGMIDQEKLDEMKDGVIILNFARDVLVNEADLAKALDSGKVARYVTDFPNPGSVHMKNTIVIPHLGASTEESEDNCAKMAVKELTDYLENGNIKNSVNYPNCDMGICQAQSRIAVLHLNIPNMIGQVTGTLAEQG
;
A
#
# COMPACT_ATOMS: atom_id res chain seq x y z
N TRP A 1 8.19 -9.79 15.57
CA TRP A 1 6.73 -9.90 15.60
C TRP A 1 6.37 -11.30 16.07
N MET A 2 5.85 -11.43 17.30
CA MET A 2 5.24 -12.68 17.73
C MET A 2 3.81 -12.67 17.15
N LEU A 3 3.62 -13.41 16.05
CA LEU A 3 2.29 -13.75 15.60
C LEU A 3 1.63 -14.64 16.67
N ASN A 4 0.35 -14.39 16.96
CA ASN A 4 -0.43 -15.27 17.80
C ASN A 4 -0.37 -16.70 17.23
N ARG A 5 -0.43 -17.73 18.07
CA ARG A 5 -0.35 -19.13 17.64
C ARG A 5 -1.42 -19.52 16.61
N ASP A 6 -2.49 -18.74 16.53
CA ASP A 6 -3.61 -18.96 15.60
C ASP A 6 -3.41 -18.31 14.23
N VAL A 7 -2.29 -17.57 14.02
CA VAL A 7 -1.96 -16.91 12.75
C VAL A 7 -0.85 -17.69 12.05
N LYS A 8 -1.14 -18.17 10.85
CA LYS A 8 -0.15 -18.81 9.97
C LYS A 8 0.44 -17.79 9.00
N HIS A 9 1.74 -17.72 8.92
CA HIS A 9 2.42 -17.00 7.85
C HIS A 9 2.59 -17.92 6.65
N ILE A 10 1.94 -17.57 5.54
CA ILE A 10 1.97 -18.34 4.28
C ILE A 10 2.69 -17.48 3.24
N THR A 11 3.65 -18.09 2.54
CA THR A 11 4.46 -17.41 1.51
C THR A 11 3.95 -17.65 0.08
N SER A 12 3.12 -18.70 -0.12
CA SER A 12 2.48 -18.98 -1.41
C SER A 12 1.05 -18.43 -1.41
N VAL A 13 0.74 -17.56 -2.33
CA VAL A 13 -0.61 -17.00 -2.51
C VAL A 13 -1.60 -18.09 -2.93
N ASP A 14 -1.17 -19.09 -3.71
CA ASP A 14 -2.01 -20.20 -4.17
C ASP A 14 -2.59 -21.00 -3.00
N THR A 15 -1.81 -21.17 -1.93
CA THR A 15 -2.32 -21.81 -0.69
C THR A 15 -3.48 -21.03 -0.08
N ILE A 16 -3.43 -19.69 -0.14
CA ILE A 16 -4.52 -18.82 0.35
C ILE A 16 -5.77 -19.03 -0.49
N TYR A 17 -5.62 -19.07 -1.82
CA TYR A 17 -6.75 -19.30 -2.71
C TYR A 17 -7.41 -20.66 -2.45
N GLN A 18 -6.64 -21.70 -2.30
CA GLN A 18 -7.13 -23.09 -2.14
C GLN A 18 -7.72 -23.37 -0.76
N GLU A 19 -7.22 -22.74 0.30
CA GLU A 19 -7.58 -23.12 1.68
C GLU A 19 -8.56 -22.15 2.36
N CYS A 20 -8.67 -20.89 1.89
CA CYS A 20 -9.45 -19.88 2.60
C CYS A 20 -10.91 -19.80 2.13
N ASP A 21 -11.83 -19.61 3.08
CA ASP A 21 -13.24 -19.34 2.82
C ASP A 21 -13.52 -17.84 2.69
N TYR A 22 -12.64 -17.01 3.26
CA TYR A 22 -12.67 -15.55 3.19
C TYR A 22 -11.29 -15.04 2.75
N ILE A 23 -11.25 -14.23 1.72
CA ILE A 23 -10.02 -13.63 1.21
C ILE A 23 -10.16 -12.11 1.25
N THR A 24 -9.25 -11.44 1.95
CA THR A 24 -9.17 -9.97 1.97
C THR A 24 -7.91 -9.49 1.29
N ILE A 25 -8.05 -8.47 0.42
CA ILE A 25 -6.98 -7.96 -0.44
C ILE A 25 -6.45 -6.65 0.12
N HIS A 26 -5.13 -6.58 0.35
CA HIS A 26 -4.45 -5.42 0.93
C HIS A 26 -3.13 -5.09 0.22
N VAL A 27 -3.07 -5.33 -1.10
CA VAL A 27 -1.88 -5.04 -1.91
C VAL A 27 -2.05 -3.72 -2.69
N PRO A 28 -0.97 -2.99 -2.98
CA PRO A 28 -1.04 -1.79 -3.82
C PRO A 28 -1.39 -2.15 -5.26
N ALA A 29 -1.99 -1.21 -5.99
CA ALA A 29 -2.19 -1.33 -7.43
C ALA A 29 -0.87 -1.02 -8.16
N THR A 30 -0.27 -2.04 -8.73
CA THR A 30 0.94 -1.97 -9.54
C THR A 30 0.69 -2.66 -10.89
N PRO A 31 1.57 -2.51 -11.88
CA PRO A 31 1.46 -3.28 -13.12
C PRO A 31 1.33 -4.80 -12.89
N ASP A 32 2.03 -5.33 -11.87
CA ASP A 32 2.06 -6.76 -11.55
C ASP A 32 0.83 -7.25 -10.79
N THR A 33 0.14 -6.36 -10.04
CA THR A 33 -1.04 -6.71 -9.24
C THR A 33 -2.36 -6.37 -9.93
N LYS A 34 -2.32 -5.62 -11.03
CA LYS A 34 -3.51 -5.30 -11.80
C LYS A 34 -4.14 -6.57 -12.38
N GLY A 35 -5.43 -6.80 -12.06
CA GLY A 35 -6.15 -7.98 -12.49
C GLY A 35 -5.62 -9.28 -11.88
N MET A 36 -4.94 -9.22 -10.73
CA MET A 36 -4.36 -10.40 -10.07
C MET A 36 -5.42 -11.45 -9.67
N ILE A 37 -6.65 -11.03 -9.50
CA ILE A 37 -7.80 -11.93 -9.33
C ILE A 37 -8.53 -11.99 -10.67
N ASP A 38 -8.20 -12.98 -11.44
CA ASP A 38 -8.79 -13.31 -12.74
C ASP A 38 -9.50 -14.67 -12.71
N GLN A 39 -9.96 -15.16 -13.86
CA GLN A 39 -10.67 -16.42 -13.95
C GLN A 39 -9.82 -17.60 -13.43
N GLU A 40 -8.52 -17.63 -13.75
CA GLU A 40 -7.62 -18.71 -13.31
C GLU A 40 -7.54 -18.75 -11.78
N LYS A 41 -7.37 -17.61 -11.14
CA LYS A 41 -7.27 -17.52 -9.68
C LYS A 41 -8.62 -17.77 -9.00
N LEU A 42 -9.71 -17.33 -9.60
CA LEU A 42 -11.06 -17.64 -9.12
C LEU A 42 -11.35 -19.16 -9.16
N ASP A 43 -10.89 -19.86 -10.20
CA ASP A 43 -11.08 -21.30 -10.34
C ASP A 43 -10.29 -22.09 -9.26
N GLU A 44 -9.12 -21.58 -8.84
CA GLU A 44 -8.32 -22.16 -7.76
C GLU A 44 -8.97 -22.02 -6.37
N MET A 45 -9.84 -21.03 -6.19
CA MET A 45 -10.48 -20.76 -4.90
C MET A 45 -11.53 -21.82 -4.57
N LYS A 46 -11.91 -21.86 -3.29
CA LYS A 46 -13.03 -22.71 -2.85
C LYS A 46 -14.35 -22.23 -3.45
N ASP A 47 -15.25 -23.17 -3.71
CA ASP A 47 -16.63 -22.85 -4.07
C ASP A 47 -17.32 -22.12 -2.91
N GLY A 48 -17.98 -21.03 -3.22
CA GLY A 48 -18.64 -20.20 -2.22
C GLY A 48 -17.71 -19.25 -1.44
N VAL A 49 -16.49 -19.02 -1.92
CA VAL A 49 -15.56 -18.06 -1.30
C VAL A 49 -16.17 -16.66 -1.20
N ILE A 50 -15.81 -15.93 -0.16
CA ILE A 50 -16.16 -14.52 0.03
C ILE A 50 -14.89 -13.69 -0.16
N ILE A 51 -14.95 -12.72 -1.07
CA ILE A 51 -13.81 -11.84 -1.38
C ILE A 51 -14.11 -10.43 -0.86
N LEU A 52 -13.16 -9.87 -0.09
CA LEU A 52 -13.21 -8.51 0.44
C LEU A 52 -12.07 -7.70 -0.19
N ASN A 53 -12.41 -6.70 -0.97
CA ASN A 53 -11.44 -5.83 -1.62
C ASN A 53 -11.58 -4.39 -1.11
N PHE A 54 -10.77 -4.06 -0.12
CA PHE A 54 -10.64 -2.71 0.44
C PHE A 54 -9.31 -2.05 0.01
N ALA A 55 -8.68 -2.57 -1.05
CA ALA A 55 -7.42 -2.06 -1.56
C ALA A 55 -7.59 -1.18 -2.80
N ARG A 56 -7.89 -1.78 -3.96
CA ARG A 56 -8.16 -1.05 -5.23
C ARG A 56 -9.04 -1.91 -6.14
N ASP A 57 -9.94 -1.29 -6.89
CA ASP A 57 -10.85 -1.96 -7.83
C ASP A 57 -10.11 -2.72 -8.93
N VAL A 58 -9.06 -2.12 -9.49
CA VAL A 58 -8.27 -2.68 -10.60
C VAL A 58 -7.55 -4.01 -10.28
N LEU A 59 -7.52 -4.45 -9.03
CA LEU A 59 -6.90 -5.72 -8.62
C LEU A 59 -7.72 -6.94 -9.02
N VAL A 60 -9.02 -6.76 -9.26
CA VAL A 60 -9.93 -7.83 -9.64
C VAL A 60 -10.40 -7.62 -11.07
N ASN A 61 -10.39 -8.68 -11.87
CA ASN A 61 -11.00 -8.65 -13.20
C ASN A 61 -12.52 -8.68 -13.06
N GLU A 62 -13.18 -7.58 -13.41
CA GLU A 62 -14.62 -7.42 -13.23
C GLU A 62 -15.45 -8.43 -14.01
N ALA A 63 -15.05 -8.72 -15.25
CA ALA A 63 -15.81 -9.63 -16.12
C ALA A 63 -15.77 -11.07 -15.61
N ASP A 64 -14.63 -11.48 -15.07
CA ASP A 64 -14.45 -12.82 -14.51
C ASP A 64 -15.12 -12.93 -13.14
N LEU A 65 -15.01 -11.89 -12.31
CA LEU A 65 -15.72 -11.82 -11.03
C LEU A 65 -17.25 -11.90 -11.23
N ALA A 66 -17.80 -11.18 -12.20
CA ALA A 66 -19.23 -11.21 -12.49
C ALA A 66 -19.71 -12.63 -12.82
N LYS A 67 -18.98 -13.36 -13.67
CA LYS A 67 -19.27 -14.77 -13.99
C LYS A 67 -19.20 -15.67 -12.75
N ALA A 68 -18.18 -15.46 -11.91
CA ALA A 68 -17.98 -16.25 -10.69
C ALA A 68 -19.09 -15.99 -9.65
N LEU A 69 -19.58 -14.76 -9.55
CA LEU A 69 -20.73 -14.42 -8.71
C LEU A 69 -22.03 -15.02 -9.25
N ASP A 70 -22.23 -15.00 -10.58
CA ASP A 70 -23.42 -15.56 -11.22
C ASP A 70 -23.47 -17.10 -11.07
N SER A 71 -22.34 -17.78 -11.20
CA SER A 71 -22.23 -19.22 -11.04
C SER A 71 -22.27 -19.70 -9.59
N GLY A 72 -22.07 -18.81 -8.63
CA GLY A 72 -21.94 -19.13 -7.21
C GLY A 72 -20.55 -19.61 -6.78
N LYS A 73 -19.56 -19.58 -7.69
CA LYS A 73 -18.15 -19.84 -7.35
C LYS A 73 -17.66 -18.86 -6.29
N VAL A 74 -18.01 -17.59 -6.43
CA VAL A 74 -17.89 -16.56 -5.40
C VAL A 74 -19.28 -16.33 -4.80
N ALA A 75 -19.43 -16.58 -3.51
CA ALA A 75 -20.70 -16.37 -2.83
C ALA A 75 -21.01 -14.88 -2.63
N ARG A 76 -19.97 -14.07 -2.37
CA ARG A 76 -20.12 -12.64 -2.13
C ARG A 76 -18.83 -11.87 -2.42
N TYR A 77 -18.99 -10.69 -2.99
CA TYR A 77 -17.94 -9.71 -3.13
C TYR A 77 -18.25 -8.46 -2.30
N VAL A 78 -17.29 -7.95 -1.55
CA VAL A 78 -17.44 -6.73 -0.74
C VAL A 78 -16.32 -5.77 -1.12
N THR A 79 -16.66 -4.53 -1.45
CA THR A 79 -15.67 -3.52 -1.83
C THR A 79 -16.06 -2.13 -1.37
N ASP A 80 -15.08 -1.28 -1.10
CA ASP A 80 -15.26 0.16 -0.87
C ASP A 80 -14.81 1.01 -2.06
N PHE A 81 -14.57 0.38 -3.23
CA PHE A 81 -14.29 1.04 -4.51
C PHE A 81 -15.47 0.89 -5.47
N PRO A 82 -16.53 1.73 -5.32
CA PRO A 82 -17.66 1.69 -6.24
C PRO A 82 -17.22 2.05 -7.66
N ASN A 83 -17.60 1.22 -8.61
CA ASN A 83 -17.48 1.48 -10.03
C ASN A 83 -18.77 1.04 -10.75
N PRO A 84 -19.01 1.45 -12.03
CA PRO A 84 -20.23 1.13 -12.73
C PRO A 84 -20.52 -0.37 -12.84
N GLY A 85 -19.48 -1.22 -12.85
CA GLY A 85 -19.64 -2.68 -12.89
C GLY A 85 -20.06 -3.22 -11.53
N SER A 86 -19.29 -2.94 -10.48
CA SER A 86 -19.47 -3.54 -9.16
C SER A 86 -20.84 -3.22 -8.52
N VAL A 87 -21.40 -2.03 -8.77
CA VAL A 87 -22.71 -1.63 -8.20
C VAL A 87 -23.88 -2.42 -8.79
N HIS A 88 -23.70 -3.08 -9.93
CA HIS A 88 -24.74 -3.87 -10.59
C HIS A 88 -24.50 -5.38 -10.52
N MET A 89 -23.35 -5.83 -10.00
CA MET A 89 -23.05 -7.25 -9.85
C MET A 89 -23.94 -7.89 -8.80
N LYS A 90 -24.44 -9.08 -9.10
CA LYS A 90 -25.17 -9.92 -8.15
C LYS A 90 -24.31 -10.25 -6.93
N ASN A 91 -24.92 -10.32 -5.76
CA ASN A 91 -24.24 -10.68 -4.50
C ASN A 91 -23.02 -9.78 -4.15
N THR A 92 -22.99 -8.55 -4.64
CA THR A 92 -21.97 -7.56 -4.31
C THR A 92 -22.49 -6.59 -3.25
N ILE A 93 -21.65 -6.28 -2.27
CA ILE A 93 -21.88 -5.22 -1.28
C ILE A 93 -20.84 -4.13 -1.55
N VAL A 94 -21.35 -2.96 -1.91
CA VAL A 94 -20.49 -1.78 -2.15
C VAL A 94 -20.72 -0.79 -1.02
N ILE A 95 -19.65 -0.36 -0.39
CA ILE A 95 -19.67 0.64 0.69
C ILE A 95 -18.86 1.88 0.30
N PRO A 96 -19.09 3.03 0.93
CA PRO A 96 -18.26 4.20 0.71
C PRO A 96 -16.82 3.99 1.17
N HIS A 97 -15.86 4.56 0.44
CA HIS A 97 -14.42 4.51 0.78
C HIS A 97 -14.09 5.52 1.88
N LEU A 98 -14.34 5.16 3.14
CA LEU A 98 -14.21 6.02 4.30
C LEU A 98 -13.14 5.57 5.30
N GLY A 99 -12.28 4.61 4.94
CA GLY A 99 -11.32 4.02 5.86
C GLY A 99 -10.33 5.00 6.51
N ALA A 100 -10.02 6.11 5.84
CA ALA A 100 -9.16 7.18 6.37
C ALA A 100 -9.90 8.50 6.63
N SER A 101 -11.21 8.54 6.42
CA SER A 101 -12.04 9.76 6.52
C SER A 101 -12.78 9.83 7.86
N THR A 102 -12.06 9.60 8.96
CA THR A 102 -12.53 9.86 10.30
C THR A 102 -11.89 11.13 10.84
N GLU A 103 -12.57 11.88 11.70
CA GLU A 103 -12.04 13.09 12.32
C GLU A 103 -10.68 12.84 12.99
N GLU A 104 -10.54 11.74 13.72
CA GLU A 104 -9.28 11.34 14.35
C GLU A 104 -8.18 11.06 13.31
N SER A 105 -8.50 10.40 12.20
CA SER A 105 -7.54 10.07 11.15
C SER A 105 -7.05 11.33 10.43
N GLU A 106 -7.95 12.24 10.09
CA GLU A 106 -7.63 13.52 9.44
C GLU A 106 -6.75 14.38 10.34
N ASP A 107 -7.10 14.50 11.62
CA ASP A 107 -6.31 15.20 12.63
C ASP A 107 -4.91 14.62 12.79
N ASN A 108 -4.78 13.31 12.86
CA ASN A 108 -3.49 12.64 12.98
C ASN A 108 -2.64 12.81 11.73
N CYS A 109 -3.23 12.70 10.55
CA CYS A 109 -2.53 12.94 9.28
C CYS A 109 -2.01 14.38 9.19
N ALA A 110 -2.81 15.38 9.57
CA ALA A 110 -2.39 16.77 9.58
C ALA A 110 -1.24 17.01 10.56
N LYS A 111 -1.32 16.50 11.79
CA LYS A 111 -0.27 16.61 12.80
C LYS A 111 1.03 15.93 12.36
N MET A 112 0.93 14.74 11.76
CA MET A 112 2.10 14.02 11.24
C MET A 112 2.75 14.77 10.09
N ALA A 113 1.98 15.25 9.11
CA ALA A 113 2.49 15.99 7.97
C ALA A 113 3.22 17.28 8.41
N VAL A 114 2.64 18.04 9.33
CA VAL A 114 3.27 19.25 9.87
C VAL A 114 4.57 18.91 10.60
N LYS A 115 4.56 17.88 11.43
CA LYS A 115 5.75 17.45 12.17
C LYS A 115 6.89 17.01 11.25
N GLU A 116 6.59 16.22 10.24
CA GLU A 116 7.58 15.72 9.27
C GLU A 116 8.12 16.84 8.41
N LEU A 117 7.26 17.75 7.94
CA LEU A 117 7.68 18.91 7.17
C LEU A 117 8.54 19.87 8.00
N THR A 118 8.17 20.12 9.26
CA THR A 118 8.96 20.96 10.16
C THR A 118 10.34 20.34 10.42
N ASP A 119 10.39 19.04 10.69
CA ASP A 119 11.65 18.32 10.91
C ASP A 119 12.55 18.36 9.66
N TYR A 120 11.96 18.27 8.47
CA TYR A 120 12.70 18.42 7.22
C TYR A 120 13.24 19.85 7.04
N LEU A 121 12.41 20.86 7.23
CA LEU A 121 12.82 22.27 7.02
C LEU A 121 13.84 22.75 8.06
N GLU A 122 13.70 22.33 9.32
CA GLU A 122 14.57 22.78 10.41
C GLU A 122 15.83 21.92 10.54
N ASN A 123 15.73 20.63 10.27
CA ASN A 123 16.79 19.67 10.56
C ASN A 123 17.30 18.90 9.32
N GLY A 124 16.62 18.96 8.18
CA GLY A 124 16.95 18.17 6.99
C GLY A 124 16.63 16.68 7.12
N ASN A 125 15.91 16.28 8.16
CA ASN A 125 15.52 14.87 8.36
C ASN A 125 14.42 14.47 7.36
N ILE A 126 14.46 13.22 6.90
CA ILE A 126 13.51 12.66 5.94
C ILE A 126 12.83 11.46 6.58
N LYS A 127 11.51 11.54 6.73
CA LYS A 127 10.65 10.47 7.24
C LYS A 127 9.47 10.23 6.32
N ASN A 128 9.13 8.97 6.12
CA ASN A 128 7.96 8.53 5.32
C ASN A 128 7.87 9.14 3.90
N SER A 129 8.99 9.55 3.33
CA SER A 129 9.03 10.06 1.97
C SER A 129 8.76 8.93 0.96
N VAL A 130 7.98 9.22 -0.09
CA VAL A 130 7.67 8.26 -1.15
C VAL A 130 8.80 8.09 -2.16
N ASN A 131 9.74 9.04 -2.24
CA ASN A 131 10.80 9.08 -3.25
C ASN A 131 12.22 9.12 -2.69
N TYR A 132 12.38 9.33 -1.37
CA TYR A 132 13.67 9.32 -0.70
C TYR A 132 13.69 8.33 0.45
N PRO A 133 14.82 7.68 0.73
CA PRO A 133 14.97 6.85 1.90
C PRO A 133 14.91 7.67 3.18
N ASN A 134 14.49 7.06 4.27
CA ASN A 134 14.51 7.69 5.58
C ASN A 134 15.96 8.09 5.96
N CYS A 135 16.12 9.30 6.44
CA CYS A 135 17.39 9.83 6.92
C CYS A 135 17.15 10.65 8.18
N ASP A 136 17.74 10.22 9.29
CA ASP A 136 17.68 10.95 10.56
C ASP A 136 19.10 11.40 10.96
N MET A 137 19.33 12.69 10.88
CA MET A 137 20.58 13.35 11.25
C MET A 137 20.48 14.07 12.59
N GLY A 138 19.38 13.87 13.30
CA GLY A 138 19.08 14.57 14.55
C GLY A 138 18.80 16.07 14.38
N ILE A 139 18.74 16.79 15.50
CA ILE A 139 18.47 18.23 15.53
C ILE A 139 19.68 19.01 14.97
N CYS A 140 19.42 19.96 14.07
CA CYS A 140 20.45 20.86 13.55
C CYS A 140 20.87 21.87 14.64
N GLN A 141 22.11 21.73 15.13
CA GLN A 141 22.68 22.64 16.14
C GLN A 141 23.55 23.75 15.54
N ALA A 142 23.78 23.71 14.23
CA ALA A 142 24.55 24.72 13.48
C ALA A 142 23.62 25.78 12.90
N GLN A 143 24.21 26.87 12.41
CA GLN A 143 23.48 27.93 11.71
C GLN A 143 22.77 27.42 10.46
N SER A 144 23.33 26.41 9.80
CA SER A 144 22.76 25.77 8.62
C SER A 144 23.26 24.34 8.52
N ARG A 145 22.50 23.52 7.78
CA ARG A 145 22.85 22.15 7.44
C ARG A 145 22.63 21.94 5.95
N ILE A 146 23.58 21.31 5.29
CA ILE A 146 23.45 20.89 3.91
C ILE A 146 23.22 19.37 3.90
N ALA A 147 22.11 18.96 3.33
CA ALA A 147 21.82 17.55 3.09
C ALA A 147 22.01 17.26 1.59
N VAL A 148 22.89 16.31 1.29
CA VAL A 148 23.18 15.89 -0.08
C VAL A 148 22.61 14.49 -0.31
N LEU A 149 21.61 14.41 -1.17
CA LEU A 149 20.99 13.15 -1.58
C LEU A 149 21.65 12.68 -2.86
N HIS A 150 22.30 11.53 -2.82
CA HIS A 150 23.08 11.04 -3.95
C HIS A 150 23.00 9.52 -4.11
N LEU A 151 23.28 9.03 -5.31
CA LEU A 151 23.54 7.62 -5.53
C LEU A 151 24.92 7.27 -4.94
N ASN A 152 25.04 6.11 -4.29
CA ASN A 152 26.30 5.66 -3.73
C ASN A 152 27.23 5.15 -4.83
N ILE A 153 27.88 6.08 -5.51
CA ILE A 153 28.90 5.80 -6.54
C ILE A 153 30.31 6.16 -6.03
N PRO A 154 31.38 5.59 -6.61
CA PRO A 154 32.75 5.88 -6.18
C PRO A 154 33.07 7.39 -6.14
N ASN A 155 33.84 7.79 -5.14
CA ASN A 155 34.32 9.16 -4.94
C ASN A 155 33.29 10.24 -4.65
N MET A 156 32.06 9.91 -4.22
CA MET A 156 31.04 10.91 -3.90
C MET A 156 31.43 11.81 -2.74
N ILE A 157 32.00 11.27 -1.67
CA ILE A 157 32.48 12.05 -0.53
C ILE A 157 33.57 13.01 -0.95
N GLY A 158 34.53 12.55 -1.75
CA GLY A 158 35.60 13.40 -2.27
C GLY A 158 35.13 14.55 -3.15
N GLN A 159 34.11 14.29 -4.00
CA GLN A 159 33.50 15.34 -4.83
C GLN A 159 32.77 16.39 -3.99
N VAL A 160 31.94 15.96 -3.05
CA VAL A 160 31.16 16.86 -2.18
C VAL A 160 32.08 17.70 -1.30
N THR A 161 33.05 17.07 -0.64
CA THR A 161 33.99 17.79 0.24
C THR A 161 34.95 18.68 -0.54
N GLY A 162 35.39 18.27 -1.74
CA GLY A 162 36.20 19.10 -2.63
C GLY A 162 35.47 20.36 -3.07
N THR A 163 34.24 20.23 -3.53
CA THR A 163 33.41 21.37 -3.92
C THR A 163 33.16 22.34 -2.77
N LEU A 164 32.93 21.82 -1.56
CA LEU A 164 32.75 22.66 -0.38
C LEU A 164 34.04 23.37 0.01
N ALA A 165 35.20 22.69 -0.08
CA ALA A 165 36.49 23.28 0.23
C ALA A 165 36.92 24.39 -0.74
N GLU A 166 36.50 24.33 -2.00
CA GLU A 166 36.75 25.38 -3.00
C GLU A 166 35.96 26.67 -2.75
N GLN A 167 34.88 26.57 -2.01
CA GLN A 167 34.01 27.74 -1.70
C GLN A 167 34.32 28.36 -0.33
N GLY A 168 35.18 27.80 0.49
CA GLY A 168 35.65 28.33 1.77
C GLY A 168 34.86 27.75 2.93
#